data_f0d8f4119a1d6218a4ef4418d5913681
#
_entry.id   f0d8f4119a1d6218a4ef4418d5913681
#
_cell.length_a   1.000
_cell.length_b   1.000
_cell.length_c   1.000
_cell.angle_alpha   90.00
_cell.angle_beta   90.00
_cell.angle_gamma   90.00
#
_symmetry.space_group_name_H-M   'P 1'
#
loop_
_entity.id
_entity.type
_entity.pdbx_description
1 polymer ?
#
loop_
_entity_poly.entity_id
_entity_poly.type
_entity_poly.pdbx_seq_one_letter_code
_entity_poly.pdbx_strand_id
1 'polypeptide(L)'
;MKILIVTDAYYPQVNGVVRTLHETGEVLKSEGHQIEYITPQQFLTVPMPKYNEIRLSLNVWPRVGNLIKSINPDAIHIATEGPLGFMARRYCIKNKLKFTTSFHTRFDKYMKLYMPIIPAKWSEKFLCNFHNKAERILVTTESMRQELIDLGIDNNKMVTWTRGGNHGAFKNPSKRELPYKRPIWIYVGLSLIHI
;
A
#
# COMPACT_ATOMS: atom_id res chain seq x y z
N MET A 1 15.27 -10.54 -11.53
CA MET A 1 13.90 -10.32 -12.04
C MET A 1 13.61 -8.83 -12.04
N LYS A 2 12.78 -8.38 -12.99
CA LYS A 2 12.24 -7.01 -12.99
C LYS A 2 10.88 -7.00 -12.31
N ILE A 3 10.79 -6.34 -11.17
CA ILE A 3 9.57 -6.28 -10.34
C ILE A 3 8.99 -4.88 -10.43
N LEU A 4 7.70 -4.78 -10.78
CA LEU A 4 6.96 -3.53 -10.82
C LEU A 4 6.08 -3.41 -9.57
N ILE A 5 6.23 -2.30 -8.85
CA ILE A 5 5.38 -1.93 -7.74
C ILE A 5 4.50 -0.75 -8.16
N VAL A 6 3.17 -0.95 -8.10
CA VAL A 6 2.19 0.10 -8.40
C VAL A 6 1.56 0.56 -7.09
N THR A 7 1.64 1.86 -6.81
CA THR A 7 1.14 2.42 -5.55
C THR A 7 0.61 3.85 -5.73
N ASP A 8 -0.50 4.16 -5.05
CA ASP A 8 -1.03 5.52 -4.93
C ASP A 8 -0.42 6.29 -3.74
N ALA A 9 0.29 5.57 -2.85
CA ALA A 9 1.00 6.14 -1.71
C ALA A 9 2.51 6.06 -1.93
N TYR A 10 3.15 7.20 -2.21
CA TYR A 10 4.60 7.31 -2.40
C TYR A 10 5.10 8.68 -2.00
N TYR A 11 6.42 8.87 -1.98
CA TYR A 11 7.01 10.19 -1.68
C TYR A 11 6.35 11.31 -2.49
N PRO A 12 6.20 12.53 -1.95
CA PRO A 12 6.68 13.03 -0.65
C PRO A 12 5.81 12.68 0.57
N GLN A 13 4.78 11.84 0.42
CA GLN A 13 3.98 11.39 1.57
C GLN A 13 4.86 10.64 2.58
N VAL A 14 4.68 10.94 3.87
CA VAL A 14 5.38 10.26 4.96
C VAL A 14 4.39 9.42 5.75
N ASN A 15 4.29 8.15 5.42
CA ASN A 15 3.43 7.19 6.12
C ASN A 15 4.01 5.77 6.09
N GLY A 16 3.40 4.87 6.86
CA GLY A 16 3.87 3.50 7.00
C GLY A 16 3.87 2.69 5.69
N VAL A 17 2.95 2.99 4.76
CA VAL A 17 2.89 2.29 3.46
C VAL A 17 4.09 2.67 2.59
N VAL A 18 4.35 3.98 2.45
CA VAL A 18 5.48 4.51 1.68
C VAL A 18 6.79 3.92 2.19
N ARG A 19 7.01 3.98 3.52
CA ARG A 19 8.21 3.42 4.12
C ARG A 19 8.35 1.93 3.89
N THR A 20 7.28 1.16 4.08
CA THR A 20 7.29 -0.29 3.85
C THR A 20 7.66 -0.62 2.41
N LEU A 21 7.05 0.06 1.43
CA LEU A 21 7.31 -0.20 0.01
C LEU A 21 8.73 0.20 -0.39
N HIS A 22 9.23 1.30 0.15
CA HIS A 22 10.61 1.73 -0.09
C HIS A 22 11.62 0.73 0.46
N GLU A 23 11.52 0.38 1.75
CA GLU A 23 12.43 -0.58 2.39
C GLU A 23 12.36 -1.95 1.70
N THR A 24 11.16 -2.43 1.33
CA THR A 24 11.01 -3.67 0.57
C THR A 24 11.73 -3.58 -0.77
N GLY A 25 11.59 -2.46 -1.48
CA GLY A 25 12.27 -2.24 -2.74
C GLY A 25 13.79 -2.25 -2.61
N GLU A 26 14.33 -1.62 -1.56
CA GLU A 26 15.77 -1.59 -1.30
C GLU A 26 16.33 -3.00 -0.96
N VAL A 27 15.59 -3.78 -0.17
CA VAL A 27 15.98 -5.17 0.12
C VAL A 27 15.99 -6.00 -1.17
N LEU A 28 14.94 -5.94 -1.98
CA LEU A 28 14.87 -6.67 -3.24
C LEU A 28 15.96 -6.24 -4.22
N LYS A 29 16.34 -4.96 -4.25
CA LYS A 29 17.49 -4.49 -5.04
C LYS A 29 18.79 -5.10 -4.53
N SER A 30 18.99 -5.17 -3.21
CA SER A 30 20.18 -5.79 -2.63
C SER A 30 20.29 -7.29 -2.92
N GLU A 31 19.15 -7.93 -3.20
CA GLU A 31 19.06 -9.34 -3.64
C GLU A 31 19.21 -9.51 -5.17
N GLY A 32 19.55 -8.43 -5.89
CA GLY A 32 19.81 -8.47 -7.33
C GLY A 32 18.57 -8.34 -8.22
N HIS A 33 17.45 -7.86 -7.70
CA HIS A 33 16.25 -7.57 -8.48
C HIS A 33 16.26 -6.13 -9.00
N GLN A 34 15.70 -5.92 -10.19
CA GLN A 34 15.42 -4.59 -10.71
C GLN A 34 14.02 -4.16 -10.26
N ILE A 35 13.92 -3.04 -9.54
CA ILE A 35 12.64 -2.53 -9.01
C ILE A 35 12.22 -1.27 -9.75
N GLU A 36 11.04 -1.35 -10.35
CA GLU A 36 10.38 -0.24 -11.03
C GLU A 36 9.12 0.17 -10.26
N TYR A 37 8.79 1.46 -10.33
CA TYR A 37 7.62 2.00 -9.64
C TYR A 37 6.70 2.75 -10.59
N ILE A 38 5.37 2.55 -10.42
CA ILE A 38 4.34 3.45 -10.93
C ILE A 38 3.72 4.15 -9.72
N THR A 39 3.90 5.48 -9.65
CA THR A 39 3.54 6.31 -8.51
C THR A 39 2.81 7.59 -8.94
N PRO A 40 2.15 8.31 -8.05
CA PRO A 40 1.47 9.57 -8.37
C PRO A 40 2.36 10.64 -9.01
N GLN A 41 3.68 10.62 -8.76
CA GLN A 41 4.62 11.58 -9.31
C GLN A 41 4.69 11.57 -10.85
N GLN A 42 4.27 10.48 -11.47
CA GLN A 42 4.27 10.32 -12.94
C GLN A 42 2.96 10.82 -13.58
N PHE A 43 2.03 11.34 -12.80
CA PHE A 43 0.67 11.69 -13.24
C PHE A 43 0.29 13.11 -12.81
N LEU A 44 -0.73 13.66 -13.43
CA LEU A 44 -1.42 14.82 -12.89
C LEU A 44 -2.15 14.39 -11.62
N THR A 45 -2.05 15.17 -10.57
CA THR A 45 -2.66 14.83 -9.29
C THR A 45 -3.46 15.98 -8.70
N VAL A 46 -4.53 15.66 -8.00
CA VAL A 46 -5.30 16.59 -7.18
C VAL A 46 -5.26 16.15 -5.72
N PRO A 47 -5.27 17.08 -4.76
CA PRO A 47 -5.35 16.72 -3.35
C PRO A 47 -6.72 16.07 -3.07
N MET A 48 -6.73 15.06 -2.22
CA MET A 48 -7.96 14.48 -1.72
C MET A 48 -8.64 15.48 -0.78
N PRO A 49 -9.96 15.73 -0.90
CA PRO A 49 -10.69 16.58 0.03
C PRO A 49 -10.46 16.14 1.48
N LYS A 50 -10.16 17.09 2.38
CA LYS A 50 -9.81 16.90 3.80
C LYS A 50 -8.44 16.24 4.08
N TYR A 51 -7.74 15.71 3.06
CA TYR A 51 -6.43 15.04 3.20
C TYR A 51 -5.52 15.49 2.07
N ASN A 52 -5.04 16.70 2.15
CA ASN A 52 -4.18 17.32 1.12
C ASN A 52 -2.88 16.53 0.86
N GLU A 53 -2.44 15.74 1.83
CA GLU A 53 -1.27 14.88 1.71
C GLU A 53 -1.49 13.71 0.76
N ILE A 54 -2.75 13.24 0.64
CA ILE A 54 -3.11 12.15 -0.27
C ILE A 54 -3.42 12.77 -1.63
N ARG A 55 -2.63 12.36 -2.63
CA ARG A 55 -2.75 12.85 -4.00
C ARG A 55 -3.44 11.82 -4.86
N LEU A 56 -4.62 12.17 -5.40
CA LEU A 56 -5.35 11.34 -6.34
C LEU A 56 -4.81 11.53 -7.76
N SER A 57 -4.34 10.48 -8.38
CA SER A 57 -3.83 10.51 -9.75
C SER A 57 -4.96 10.63 -10.76
N LEU A 58 -4.84 11.61 -11.65
CA LEU A 58 -5.70 11.80 -12.81
C LEU A 58 -5.03 11.24 -14.08
N ASN A 59 -5.74 11.28 -15.20
CA ASN A 59 -5.24 10.80 -16.51
C ASN A 59 -4.56 9.42 -16.47
N VAL A 60 -5.00 8.56 -15.54
CA VAL A 60 -4.44 7.22 -15.34
C VAL A 60 -4.70 6.27 -16.51
N TRP A 61 -5.78 6.50 -17.25
CA TRP A 61 -6.13 5.75 -18.47
C TRP A 61 -5.70 6.54 -19.73
N PRO A 62 -5.04 5.93 -20.74
CA PRO A 62 -4.48 4.57 -20.82
C PRO A 62 -3.06 4.47 -20.27
N ARG A 63 -2.56 5.54 -19.65
CA ARG A 63 -1.13 5.75 -19.30
C ARG A 63 -0.55 4.65 -18.41
N VAL A 64 -1.30 4.18 -17.39
CA VAL A 64 -0.83 3.08 -16.51
C VAL A 64 -0.57 1.81 -17.33
N GLY A 65 -1.47 1.45 -18.22
CA GLY A 65 -1.29 0.27 -19.09
C GLY A 65 -0.09 0.39 -20.03
N ASN A 66 0.12 1.58 -20.59
CA ASN A 66 1.27 1.85 -21.46
C ASN A 66 2.60 1.75 -20.68
N LEU A 67 2.64 2.26 -19.46
CA LEU A 67 3.81 2.13 -18.58
C LEU A 67 4.10 0.66 -18.23
N ILE A 68 3.08 -0.11 -17.84
CA ILE A 68 3.26 -1.55 -17.57
C ILE A 68 3.82 -2.26 -18.80
N LYS A 69 3.27 -1.96 -20.00
CA LYS A 69 3.73 -2.54 -21.25
C LYS A 69 5.19 -2.16 -21.57
N SER A 70 5.58 -0.90 -21.39
CA SER A 70 6.93 -0.42 -21.68
C SER A 70 7.96 -0.95 -20.68
N ILE A 71 7.62 -1.07 -19.41
CA ILE A 71 8.47 -1.64 -18.36
C ILE A 71 8.68 -3.13 -18.61
N ASN A 72 7.68 -3.83 -19.11
CA ASN A 72 7.68 -5.28 -19.34
C ASN A 72 8.22 -6.06 -18.13
N PRO A 73 7.53 -6.01 -16.98
CA PRO A 73 8.01 -6.61 -15.74
C PRO A 73 7.80 -8.13 -15.71
N ASP A 74 8.68 -8.85 -14.99
CA ASP A 74 8.53 -10.27 -14.70
C ASP A 74 7.47 -10.53 -13.61
N ALA A 75 7.31 -9.58 -12.68
CA ALA A 75 6.34 -9.65 -11.59
C ALA A 75 5.70 -8.27 -11.35
N ILE A 76 4.42 -8.27 -10.98
CA ILE A 76 3.64 -7.05 -10.70
C ILE A 76 3.06 -7.13 -9.30
N HIS A 77 3.35 -6.12 -8.48
CA HIS A 77 2.75 -5.93 -7.17
C HIS A 77 1.91 -4.66 -7.15
N ILE A 78 0.62 -4.78 -6.85
CA ILE A 78 -0.31 -3.65 -6.72
C ILE A 78 -0.54 -3.42 -5.23
N ALA A 79 0.09 -2.38 -4.69
CA ALA A 79 0.18 -2.16 -3.26
C ALA A 79 -1.01 -1.38 -2.66
N THR A 80 -1.78 -0.68 -3.49
CA THR A 80 -2.90 0.15 -3.02
C THR A 80 -4.11 0.05 -3.94
N GLU A 81 -5.30 0.35 -3.41
CA GLU A 81 -6.59 0.23 -4.08
C GLU A 81 -7.06 1.55 -4.74
N GLY A 82 -6.15 2.54 -4.82
CA GLY A 82 -6.45 3.84 -5.43
C GLY A 82 -6.51 3.82 -6.96
N PRO A 83 -6.57 4.99 -7.61
CA PRO A 83 -6.72 5.10 -9.06
C PRO A 83 -5.64 4.35 -9.86
N LEU A 84 -4.38 4.41 -9.43
CA LEU A 84 -3.27 3.70 -10.08
C LEU A 84 -3.41 2.20 -9.93
N GLY A 85 -3.67 1.74 -8.70
CA GLY A 85 -3.86 0.31 -8.41
C GLY A 85 -5.06 -0.25 -9.17
N PHE A 86 -6.17 0.47 -9.23
CA PHE A 86 -7.36 0.05 -9.96
C PHE A 86 -7.08 -0.09 -11.47
N MET A 87 -6.39 0.87 -12.08
CA MET A 87 -6.07 0.81 -13.49
C MET A 87 -5.03 -0.25 -13.82
N ALA A 88 -4.02 -0.45 -12.97
CA ALA A 88 -3.06 -1.53 -13.11
C ALA A 88 -3.75 -2.90 -13.04
N ARG A 89 -4.61 -3.10 -12.04
CA ARG A 89 -5.42 -4.32 -11.91
C ARG A 89 -6.26 -4.57 -13.17
N ARG A 90 -6.98 -3.56 -13.66
CA ARG A 90 -7.79 -3.66 -14.88
C ARG A 90 -6.95 -4.07 -16.08
N TYR A 91 -5.76 -3.48 -16.23
CA TYR A 91 -4.82 -3.82 -17.29
C TYR A 91 -4.35 -5.26 -17.18
N CYS A 92 -3.92 -5.69 -15.97
CA CYS A 92 -3.47 -7.06 -15.73
C CYS A 92 -4.56 -8.09 -16.05
N ILE A 93 -5.79 -7.88 -15.58
CA ILE A 93 -6.92 -8.79 -15.87
C ILE A 93 -7.18 -8.87 -17.37
N LYS A 94 -7.24 -7.72 -18.07
CA LYS A 94 -7.49 -7.69 -19.52
C LYS A 94 -6.43 -8.44 -20.31
N ASN A 95 -5.17 -8.36 -19.88
CA ASN A 95 -4.04 -8.98 -20.56
C ASN A 95 -3.62 -10.33 -19.97
N LYS A 96 -4.41 -10.90 -19.05
CA LYS A 96 -4.15 -12.18 -18.35
C LYS A 96 -2.79 -12.22 -17.64
N LEU A 97 -2.32 -11.07 -17.15
CA LEU A 97 -1.09 -10.95 -16.37
C LEU A 97 -1.38 -11.30 -14.91
N LYS A 98 -0.50 -12.10 -14.32
CA LYS A 98 -0.53 -12.40 -12.89
C LYS A 98 -0.05 -11.18 -12.10
N PHE A 99 -0.66 -10.94 -10.96
CA PHE A 99 -0.26 -9.87 -10.05
C PHE A 99 -0.54 -10.25 -8.61
N THR A 100 0.19 -9.64 -7.70
CA THR A 100 -0.04 -9.74 -6.26
C THR A 100 -0.58 -8.42 -5.72
N THR A 101 -1.26 -8.47 -4.58
CA THR A 101 -1.72 -7.28 -3.87
C THR A 101 -1.27 -7.33 -2.42
N SER A 102 -1.28 -6.19 -1.74
CA SER A 102 -1.07 -6.12 -0.30
C SER A 102 -2.20 -5.36 0.38
N PHE A 103 -2.52 -5.80 1.58
CA PHE A 103 -3.51 -5.15 2.42
C PHE A 103 -2.80 -4.35 3.51
N HIS A 104 -2.74 -3.03 3.33
CA HIS A 104 -2.02 -2.15 4.25
C HIS A 104 -2.92 -1.52 5.30
N THR A 105 -4.16 -1.22 4.93
CA THR A 105 -5.09 -0.44 5.75
C THR A 105 -6.52 -0.84 5.46
N ARG A 106 -7.35 -0.87 6.48
CA ARG A 106 -8.81 -1.07 6.35
C ARG A 106 -9.45 0.15 5.69
N PHE A 107 -9.22 0.28 4.37
CA PHE A 107 -9.72 1.41 3.57
C PHE A 107 -11.25 1.52 3.62
N ASP A 108 -11.95 0.40 3.73
CA ASP A 108 -13.40 0.33 3.93
C ASP A 108 -13.88 1.06 5.20
N LYS A 109 -13.15 0.88 6.32
CA LYS A 109 -13.45 1.59 7.59
C LYS A 109 -13.21 3.10 7.45
N TYR A 110 -12.15 3.49 6.73
CA TYR A 110 -11.86 4.89 6.45
C TYR A 110 -12.86 5.49 5.46
N MET A 111 -13.24 4.77 4.40
CA MET A 111 -14.26 5.24 3.46
C MET A 111 -15.59 5.54 4.16
N LYS A 112 -16.01 4.70 5.10
CA LYS A 112 -17.22 4.95 5.90
C LYS A 112 -17.13 6.24 6.71
N LEU A 113 -15.94 6.58 7.23
CA LEU A 113 -15.71 7.80 7.99
C LEU A 113 -15.68 9.06 7.10
N TYR A 114 -15.12 8.94 5.90
CA TYR A 114 -14.86 10.10 5.02
C TYR A 114 -15.90 10.30 3.94
N MET A 115 -16.58 9.24 3.53
CA MET A 115 -17.63 9.26 2.52
C MET A 115 -18.86 8.50 3.03
N PRO A 116 -19.57 9.04 4.04
CA PRO A 116 -20.70 8.36 4.69
C PRO A 116 -21.86 8.06 3.72
N ILE A 117 -21.87 8.70 2.55
CA ILE A 117 -22.86 8.47 1.49
C ILE A 117 -22.65 7.09 0.83
N ILE A 118 -21.44 6.50 0.91
CA ILE A 118 -21.16 5.20 0.31
C ILE A 118 -21.55 4.10 1.29
N PRO A 119 -22.51 3.22 0.95
CA PRO A 119 -22.88 2.11 1.82
C PRO A 119 -21.66 1.20 2.11
N ALA A 120 -21.47 0.81 3.37
CA ALA A 120 -20.34 -0.04 3.79
C ALA A 120 -20.24 -1.33 2.95
N LYS A 121 -21.38 -1.95 2.62
CA LYS A 121 -21.42 -3.16 1.77
C LYS A 121 -20.80 -2.96 0.38
N TRP A 122 -20.81 -1.73 -0.15
CA TRP A 122 -20.22 -1.44 -1.46
C TRP A 122 -18.69 -1.35 -1.38
N SER A 123 -18.17 -0.73 -0.32
CA SER A 123 -16.73 -0.68 -0.10
C SER A 123 -16.15 -2.08 0.20
N GLU A 124 -16.85 -2.88 0.99
CA GLU A 124 -16.50 -4.29 1.25
C GLU A 124 -16.49 -5.12 -0.04
N LYS A 125 -17.58 -5.05 -0.84
CA LYS A 125 -17.66 -5.73 -2.13
C LYS A 125 -16.57 -5.28 -3.11
N PHE A 126 -16.23 -3.98 -3.11
CA PHE A 126 -15.13 -3.44 -3.90
C PHE A 126 -13.80 -4.08 -3.49
N LEU A 127 -13.49 -4.11 -2.19
CA LEU A 127 -12.26 -4.72 -1.67
C LEU A 127 -12.17 -6.22 -2.01
N CYS A 128 -13.24 -6.97 -1.77
CA CYS A 128 -13.27 -8.40 -2.12
C CYS A 128 -13.05 -8.61 -3.62
N ASN A 129 -13.73 -7.84 -4.47
CA ASN A 129 -13.55 -7.93 -5.91
C ASN A 129 -12.13 -7.54 -6.32
N PHE A 130 -11.56 -6.50 -5.68
CA PHE A 130 -10.23 -6.01 -6.00
C PHE A 130 -9.18 -7.08 -5.72
N HIS A 131 -9.14 -7.63 -4.51
CA HIS A 131 -8.10 -8.55 -4.06
C HIS A 131 -8.29 -9.98 -4.55
N ASN A 132 -9.51 -10.50 -4.64
CA ASN A 132 -9.76 -11.87 -5.06
C ASN A 132 -9.34 -12.18 -6.52
N LYS A 133 -9.02 -11.15 -7.32
CA LYS A 133 -8.44 -11.34 -8.66
C LYS A 133 -6.93 -11.48 -8.66
N ALA A 134 -6.28 -11.17 -7.55
CA ALA A 134 -4.84 -11.35 -7.39
C ALA A 134 -4.47 -12.85 -7.28
N GLU A 135 -3.23 -13.19 -7.61
CA GLU A 135 -2.66 -14.52 -7.40
C GLU A 135 -2.33 -14.77 -5.93
N ARG A 136 -1.77 -13.75 -5.27
CA ARG A 136 -1.48 -13.73 -3.84
C ARG A 136 -1.84 -12.37 -3.24
N ILE A 137 -2.25 -12.40 -1.98
CA ILE A 137 -2.65 -11.23 -1.20
C ILE A 137 -1.78 -11.19 0.05
N LEU A 138 -0.94 -10.17 0.18
CA LEU A 138 -0.06 -10.02 1.33
C LEU A 138 -0.82 -9.36 2.48
N VAL A 139 -0.86 -10.00 3.63
CA VAL A 139 -1.53 -9.52 4.85
C VAL A 139 -0.53 -9.43 6.00
N THR A 140 -0.72 -8.45 6.89
CA THR A 140 0.31 -8.11 7.89
C THR A 140 0.25 -8.95 9.16
N THR A 141 -0.93 -9.39 9.55
CA THR A 141 -1.16 -10.13 10.81
C THR A 141 -2.24 -11.19 10.63
N GLU A 142 -2.23 -12.19 11.51
CA GLU A 142 -3.25 -13.23 11.51
C GLU A 142 -4.63 -12.66 11.89
N SER A 143 -4.70 -11.69 12.78
CA SER A 143 -5.96 -11.01 13.10
C SER A 143 -6.55 -10.28 11.89
N MET A 144 -5.71 -9.60 11.09
CA MET A 144 -6.14 -8.99 9.84
C MET A 144 -6.62 -10.04 8.85
N ARG A 145 -5.91 -11.17 8.75
CA ARG A 145 -6.30 -12.29 7.87
C ARG A 145 -7.70 -12.78 8.20
N GLN A 146 -8.02 -13.00 9.50
CA GLN A 146 -9.33 -13.44 9.92
C GLN A 146 -10.42 -12.40 9.57
N GLU A 147 -10.19 -11.11 9.82
CA GLU A 147 -11.12 -10.05 9.42
C GLU A 147 -11.39 -10.04 7.90
N LEU A 148 -10.38 -10.36 7.08
CA LEU A 148 -10.53 -10.39 5.62
C LEU A 148 -11.26 -11.64 5.13
N ILE A 149 -11.11 -12.77 5.82
CA ILE A 149 -11.92 -13.97 5.59
C ILE A 149 -13.40 -13.66 5.82
N ASP A 150 -13.71 -13.02 6.94
CA ASP A 150 -15.08 -12.64 7.31
C ASP A 150 -15.71 -11.66 6.28
N LEU A 151 -14.89 -10.86 5.59
CA LEU A 151 -15.31 -10.01 4.48
C LEU A 151 -15.52 -10.77 3.16
N GLY A 152 -15.05 -12.01 3.04
CA GLY A 152 -15.17 -12.81 1.81
C GLY A 152 -13.94 -12.79 0.91
N ILE A 153 -12.76 -12.47 1.46
CA ILE A 153 -11.49 -12.61 0.73
C ILE A 153 -11.01 -14.05 0.85
N ASP A 154 -10.55 -14.60 -0.29
CA ASP A 154 -10.12 -15.99 -0.39
C ASP A 154 -8.88 -16.27 0.45
N ASN A 155 -9.06 -17.08 1.51
CA ASN A 155 -8.00 -17.47 2.43
C ASN A 155 -6.83 -18.18 1.74
N ASN A 156 -7.08 -18.96 0.68
CA ASN A 156 -6.04 -19.72 -0.03
C ASN A 156 -5.06 -18.80 -0.78
N LYS A 157 -5.43 -17.56 -1.02
CA LYS A 157 -4.60 -16.55 -1.68
C LYS A 157 -3.81 -15.68 -0.71
N MET A 158 -4.20 -15.68 0.58
CA MET A 158 -3.56 -14.84 1.57
C MET A 158 -2.23 -15.43 2.07
N VAL A 159 -1.22 -14.58 2.13
CA VAL A 159 0.11 -14.89 2.65
C VAL A 159 0.46 -13.86 3.71
N THR A 160 0.88 -14.31 4.88
CA THR A 160 1.30 -13.41 5.97
C THR A 160 2.64 -12.77 5.62
N TRP A 161 2.68 -11.44 5.65
CA TRP A 161 3.84 -10.61 5.42
C TRP A 161 3.99 -9.61 6.56
N THR A 162 4.85 -9.91 7.51
CA THR A 162 4.99 -9.17 8.76
C THR A 162 5.65 -7.80 8.62
N ARG A 163 6.06 -7.39 7.42
CA ARG A 163 6.80 -6.15 7.15
C ARG A 163 8.05 -6.06 8.04
N GLY A 164 9.21 -6.28 7.52
CA GLY A 164 10.46 -6.15 8.27
C GLY A 164 10.68 -4.75 8.82
N GLY A 165 11.60 -4.60 9.76
CA GLY A 165 12.10 -3.32 10.25
C GLY A 165 13.60 -3.22 10.03
N ASN A 166 14.10 -2.02 9.75
CA ASN A 166 15.54 -1.77 9.67
C ASN A 166 16.15 -1.78 11.08
N HIS A 167 16.55 -2.96 11.56
CA HIS A 167 17.20 -3.12 12.86
C HIS A 167 18.51 -2.32 12.96
N GLY A 168 19.17 -2.02 11.84
CA GLY A 168 20.41 -1.22 11.80
C GLY A 168 20.22 0.19 12.34
N ALA A 169 19.05 0.80 12.11
CA ALA A 169 18.72 2.13 12.59
C ALA A 169 18.60 2.22 14.13
N PHE A 170 18.44 1.09 14.82
CA PHE A 170 18.25 1.03 16.26
C PHE A 170 19.46 0.45 17.02
N LYS A 171 20.57 0.15 16.34
CA LYS A 171 21.72 -0.56 16.94
C LYS A 171 22.57 0.27 17.92
N ASN A 172 22.47 1.59 17.91
CA ASN A 172 23.23 2.45 18.83
C ASN A 172 22.32 3.51 19.47
N PRO A 173 21.55 3.18 20.51
CA PRO A 173 20.85 4.20 21.27
C PRO A 173 21.91 5.08 21.94
N SER A 174 22.11 6.31 21.46
CA SER A 174 22.85 7.29 22.25
C SER A 174 22.08 7.49 23.56
N LYS A 175 22.74 7.22 24.70
CA LYS A 175 22.19 7.54 26.02
C LYS A 175 22.11 9.07 26.12
N ARG A 176 21.02 9.65 25.63
CA ARG A 176 20.70 11.06 25.91
C ARG A 176 19.90 11.08 27.20
N GLU A 177 20.38 11.84 28.17
CA GLU A 177 19.58 12.20 29.32
C GLU A 177 18.41 13.08 28.81
N LEU A 178 17.22 12.62 29.06
CA LEU A 178 16.03 13.39 28.71
C LEU A 178 15.82 14.49 29.77
N PRO A 179 15.48 15.72 29.40
CA PRO A 179 15.33 16.86 30.31
C PRO A 179 14.05 16.79 31.15
N TYR A 180 13.50 15.60 31.36
CA TYR A 180 12.23 15.39 32.04
C TYR A 180 12.41 14.60 33.33
N LYS A 181 11.62 14.95 34.35
CA LYS A 181 11.56 14.19 35.61
C LYS A 181 10.94 12.80 35.37
N ARG A 182 11.47 11.78 36.04
CA ARG A 182 10.92 10.43 35.99
C ARG A 182 9.68 10.27 36.89
N PRO A 183 8.71 9.41 36.51
CA PRO A 183 8.67 8.54 35.32
C PRO A 183 8.35 9.30 34.03
N ILE A 184 8.91 8.83 32.91
CA ILE A 184 8.68 9.40 31.58
C ILE A 184 7.75 8.45 30.81
N TRP A 185 6.62 8.95 30.35
CA TRP A 185 5.70 8.23 29.47
C TRP A 185 5.92 8.71 28.05
N ILE A 186 6.24 7.80 27.13
CA ILE A 186 6.45 8.10 25.73
C ILE A 186 5.43 7.36 24.90
N TYR A 187 4.67 8.08 24.09
CA TYR A 187 3.82 7.52 23.04
C TYR A 187 4.52 7.71 21.70
N VAL A 188 4.76 6.62 20.99
CA VAL A 188 5.30 6.64 19.63
C VAL A 188 4.28 5.99 18.71
N GLY A 189 3.61 6.80 17.91
CA GLY A 189 2.55 6.31 17.04
C GLY A 189 2.04 7.38 16.08
N LEU A 190 1.12 6.99 15.20
CA LEU A 190 0.46 7.93 14.29
C LEU A 190 -0.50 8.81 15.11
N SER A 191 -0.28 10.13 15.06
CA SER A 191 -1.23 11.09 15.63
C SER A 191 -2.36 11.36 14.66
N LEU A 192 -3.56 10.89 14.97
CA LEU A 192 -4.75 11.18 14.18
C LEU A 192 -5.40 12.53 14.53
N ILE A 193 -4.88 13.22 15.54
CA ILE A 193 -5.43 14.51 16.02
C ILE A 193 -5.04 15.65 15.06
N HIS A 194 -3.94 15.51 14.35
CA HIS A 194 -3.42 16.53 13.42
C HIS A 194 -3.70 16.20 11.95
N ILE A 195 -4.51 15.19 11.71
CA ILE A 195 -5.01 14.83 10.38
C ILE A 195 -6.49 15.34 10.26
#